data_78431f2c2eb1838e0b87996bc90bd43b
#
_entry.id   78431f2c2eb1838e0b87996bc90bd43b
#
_cell.length_a   1.000
_cell.length_b   1.000
_cell.length_c   1.000
_cell.angle_alpha   90.00
_cell.angle_beta   90.00
_cell.angle_gamma   90.00
#
_symmetry.space_group_name_H-M   'P 1'
#
loop_
_entity.id
_entity.type
_entity.pdbx_description
1 polymer ?
#
loop_
_entity_poly.entity_id
_entity_poly.type
_entity_poly.pdbx_seq_one_letter_code
_entity_poly.pdbx_strand_id
1 'polypeptide(L)'
;HFVRTKGLDFLQGYTVRAPLLIKPSMVSLIAAMNFDKVEVYQKPKIAILATGSELVPPGKKVPPNKIVSSNTYGLAAMLESFGATPHIFPIAKDSIKDISQAIESAKKFDLTLTIGGASVGDYDLVIKSAEVHKIKLAFHGVAMKPGKPLFAGTINERLIIGLPGNPVSALVCCQITLPLVC
;
A
#
# COMPACT_ATOMS: atom_id res chain seq x y z
N HIS A 1 -30.00 23.10 -36.04
CA HIS A 1 -29.34 23.98 -35.05
C HIS A 1 -28.54 23.21 -33.98
N PHE A 2 -28.43 21.88 -34.09
CA PHE A 2 -27.69 21.06 -33.13
C PHE A 2 -26.46 20.37 -33.76
N VAL A 3 -25.92 20.92 -34.86
CA VAL A 3 -24.71 20.40 -35.48
C VAL A 3 -23.50 20.96 -34.75
N ARG A 4 -22.67 20.10 -34.20
CA ARG A 4 -21.41 20.49 -33.56
C ARG A 4 -20.42 20.96 -34.63
N THR A 5 -19.82 22.10 -34.40
CA THR A 5 -18.80 22.63 -35.32
C THR A 5 -17.50 21.85 -35.21
N LYS A 6 -16.77 21.75 -36.33
CA LYS A 6 -15.44 21.10 -36.35
C LYS A 6 -14.50 21.80 -35.36
N GLY A 7 -13.83 21.05 -34.53
CA GLY A 7 -12.89 21.56 -33.53
C GLY A 7 -13.52 22.03 -32.21
N LEU A 8 -14.81 21.74 -31.97
CA LEU A 8 -15.50 22.15 -30.74
C LEU A 8 -14.88 21.46 -29.50
N ASP A 9 -14.52 20.18 -29.62
CA ASP A 9 -13.97 19.40 -28.49
C ASP A 9 -12.45 19.58 -28.37
N PHE A 10 -11.75 19.60 -29.51
CA PHE A 10 -10.30 19.86 -29.59
C PHE A 10 -9.89 20.24 -31.03
N LEU A 11 -8.86 21.02 -31.16
CA LEU A 11 -8.31 21.43 -32.45
C LEU A 11 -7.26 20.45 -32.97
N GLN A 12 -6.97 20.47 -34.26
CA GLN A 12 -5.87 19.75 -34.85
C GLN A 12 -4.54 20.18 -34.18
N GLY A 13 -3.70 19.23 -33.78
CA GLY A 13 -2.46 19.50 -33.05
C GLY A 13 -2.61 19.65 -31.54
N TYR A 14 -3.85 19.48 -31.00
CA TYR A 14 -4.04 19.42 -29.55
C TYR A 14 -3.23 18.26 -28.94
N THR A 15 -2.50 18.55 -27.88
CA THR A 15 -1.65 17.57 -27.18
C THR A 15 -2.07 17.44 -25.73
N VAL A 16 -2.09 16.20 -25.23
CA VAL A 16 -2.28 15.89 -23.82
C VAL A 16 -0.90 15.61 -23.22
N ARG A 17 -0.56 16.35 -22.16
CA ARG A 17 0.74 16.18 -21.48
C ARG A 17 0.66 15.07 -20.42
N ALA A 18 1.59 14.15 -20.46
CA ALA A 18 1.82 13.14 -19.44
C ALA A 18 2.91 13.60 -18.44
N PRO A 19 3.00 13.01 -17.21
CA PRO A 19 2.08 12.02 -16.66
C PRO A 19 0.76 12.63 -16.16
N LEU A 20 -0.35 11.89 -16.27
CA LEU A 20 -1.63 12.28 -15.74
C LEU A 20 -2.48 11.06 -15.39
N LEU A 21 -3.40 11.25 -14.43
CA LEU A 21 -4.37 10.22 -14.09
C LEU A 21 -5.44 10.13 -15.17
N ILE A 22 -5.57 8.97 -15.83
CA ILE A 22 -6.56 8.72 -16.86
C ILE A 22 -7.93 8.48 -16.22
N LYS A 23 -8.77 9.51 -16.22
CA LYS A 23 -10.18 9.46 -15.78
C LYS A 23 -11.09 9.04 -16.94
N PRO A 24 -12.35 8.62 -16.69
CA PRO A 24 -13.28 8.22 -17.76
C PRO A 24 -13.45 9.26 -18.89
N SER A 25 -13.50 10.55 -18.55
CA SER A 25 -13.53 11.63 -19.55
C SER A 25 -12.28 11.68 -20.43
N MET A 26 -11.11 11.36 -19.87
CA MET A 26 -9.85 11.30 -20.60
C MET A 26 -9.82 10.10 -21.55
N VAL A 27 -10.37 8.94 -21.13
CA VAL A 27 -10.53 7.78 -22.03
C VAL A 27 -11.36 8.15 -23.25
N SER A 28 -12.49 8.87 -23.05
CA SER A 28 -13.35 9.35 -24.14
C SER A 28 -12.59 10.32 -25.06
N LEU A 29 -11.81 11.24 -24.50
CA LEU A 29 -11.00 12.18 -25.28
C LEU A 29 -9.93 11.45 -26.11
N ILE A 30 -9.18 10.53 -25.53
CA ILE A 30 -8.14 9.73 -26.19
C ILE A 30 -8.77 8.95 -27.37
N ALA A 31 -9.92 8.30 -27.14
CA ALA A 31 -10.65 7.61 -28.19
C ALA A 31 -11.14 8.56 -29.31
N ALA A 32 -11.64 9.75 -28.96
CA ALA A 32 -12.04 10.77 -29.93
C ALA A 32 -10.87 11.33 -30.74
N MET A 33 -9.66 11.32 -30.17
CA MET A 33 -8.40 11.65 -30.86
C MET A 33 -7.90 10.50 -31.77
N ASN A 34 -8.63 9.39 -31.85
CA ASN A 34 -8.35 8.21 -32.67
C ASN A 34 -7.12 7.39 -32.19
N PHE A 35 -6.88 7.35 -30.88
CA PHE A 35 -5.91 6.43 -30.27
C PHE A 35 -6.63 5.20 -29.72
N ASP A 36 -6.24 4.02 -30.18
CA ASP A 36 -6.73 2.72 -29.69
C ASP A 36 -5.95 2.20 -28.47
N LYS A 37 -4.72 2.69 -28.28
CA LYS A 37 -3.81 2.31 -27.21
C LYS A 37 -3.00 3.49 -26.71
N VAL A 38 -2.72 3.49 -25.41
CA VAL A 38 -1.79 4.43 -24.76
C VAL A 38 -0.90 3.69 -23.79
N GLU A 39 0.34 4.13 -23.65
CA GLU A 39 1.25 3.60 -22.65
C GLU A 39 0.87 4.12 -21.27
N VAL A 40 0.83 3.23 -20.28
CA VAL A 40 0.51 3.54 -18.90
C VAL A 40 1.52 2.89 -17.95
N TYR A 41 1.70 3.46 -16.78
CA TYR A 41 2.48 2.82 -15.72
C TYR A 41 1.78 1.55 -15.23
N GLN A 42 2.57 0.53 -14.87
CA GLN A 42 2.03 -0.64 -14.19
C GLN A 42 1.53 -0.26 -12.80
N LYS A 43 0.43 -0.88 -12.38
CA LYS A 43 -0.05 -0.75 -11.00
C LYS A 43 0.98 -1.33 -10.04
N PRO A 44 1.39 -0.60 -8.99
CA PRO A 44 2.36 -1.11 -8.03
C PRO A 44 1.80 -2.32 -7.29
N LYS A 45 2.63 -3.35 -7.12
CA LYS A 45 2.30 -4.55 -6.34
C LYS A 45 2.72 -4.34 -4.90
N ILE A 46 1.78 -4.44 -3.97
CA ILE A 46 2.01 -4.14 -2.56
C ILE A 46 1.78 -5.39 -1.72
N ALA A 47 2.82 -5.82 -0.98
CA ALA A 47 2.71 -6.89 0.00
C ALA A 47 2.13 -6.35 1.31
N ILE A 48 1.16 -7.05 1.90
CA ILE A 48 0.58 -6.73 3.21
C ILE A 48 0.92 -7.87 4.16
N LEU A 49 1.75 -7.60 5.16
CA LEU A 49 2.21 -8.52 6.18
C LEU A 49 1.58 -8.18 7.52
N ALA A 50 0.64 -8.98 8.01
CA ALA A 50 0.15 -8.87 9.38
C ALA A 50 1.03 -9.69 10.33
N THR A 51 1.37 -9.10 11.48
CA THR A 51 2.08 -9.77 12.55
C THR A 51 1.23 -9.74 13.82
N GLY A 52 1.22 -10.84 14.54
CA GLY A 52 0.47 -10.96 15.79
C GLY A 52 0.07 -12.39 16.06
N SER A 53 0.58 -12.96 17.15
CA SER A 53 0.21 -14.31 17.56
C SER A 53 -1.25 -14.39 18.01
N GLU A 54 -1.89 -13.26 18.35
CA GLU A 54 -3.31 -13.13 18.69
C GLU A 54 -4.23 -13.19 17.47
N LEU A 55 -3.71 -13.00 16.25
CA LEU A 55 -4.50 -12.86 15.04
C LEU A 55 -4.98 -14.20 14.48
N VAL A 56 -6.22 -14.22 14.00
CA VAL A 56 -6.77 -15.31 13.19
C VAL A 56 -7.39 -14.76 11.91
N PRO A 57 -7.34 -15.48 10.79
CA PRO A 57 -7.97 -15.03 9.56
C PRO A 57 -9.50 -15.03 9.68
N PRO A 58 -10.21 -14.16 8.94
CA PRO A 58 -11.68 -14.18 8.89
C PRO A 58 -12.24 -15.55 8.46
N GLY A 59 -13.45 -15.86 8.94
CA GLY A 59 -14.14 -17.12 8.62
C GLY A 59 -13.65 -18.33 9.42
N LYS A 60 -12.66 -18.18 10.30
CA LYS A 60 -12.21 -19.24 11.20
C LYS A 60 -12.84 -19.05 12.59
N LYS A 61 -12.98 -20.18 13.34
CA LYS A 61 -13.37 -20.11 14.75
C LYS A 61 -12.36 -19.27 15.51
N VAL A 62 -12.85 -18.29 16.27
CA VAL A 62 -12.02 -17.41 17.08
C VAL A 62 -11.87 -18.01 18.48
N PRO A 63 -10.70 -18.53 18.86
CA PRO A 63 -10.45 -19.03 20.22
C PRO A 63 -10.48 -17.88 21.25
N PRO A 64 -10.59 -18.17 22.54
CA PRO A 64 -10.35 -17.19 23.59
C PRO A 64 -8.99 -16.49 23.41
N ASN A 65 -8.94 -15.19 23.71
CA ASN A 65 -7.72 -14.35 23.58
C ASN A 65 -7.18 -14.20 22.16
N LYS A 66 -7.99 -14.47 21.14
CA LYS A 66 -7.67 -14.19 19.74
C LYS A 66 -8.60 -13.15 19.16
N ILE A 67 -8.15 -12.44 18.12
CA ILE A 67 -8.95 -11.46 17.39
C ILE A 67 -8.86 -11.73 15.89
N VAL A 68 -9.86 -11.30 15.15
CA VAL A 68 -9.85 -11.45 13.69
C VAL A 68 -8.95 -10.38 13.05
N SER A 69 -8.06 -10.81 12.16
CA SER A 69 -7.22 -9.92 11.35
C SER A 69 -8.08 -9.19 10.31
N SER A 70 -8.64 -8.04 10.67
CA SER A 70 -9.48 -7.23 9.77
C SER A 70 -8.71 -6.16 9.00
N ASN A 71 -7.60 -5.66 9.57
CA ASN A 71 -6.83 -4.54 9.02
C ASN A 71 -6.31 -4.83 7.62
N THR A 72 -5.81 -6.04 7.38
CA THR A 72 -5.25 -6.45 6.08
C THR A 72 -6.25 -6.31 4.94
N TYR A 73 -7.51 -6.63 5.20
CA TYR A 73 -8.59 -6.55 4.19
C TYR A 73 -9.03 -5.11 3.96
N GLY A 74 -9.17 -4.32 5.02
CA GLY A 74 -9.47 -2.88 4.88
C GLY A 74 -8.38 -2.13 4.14
N LEU A 75 -7.11 -2.42 4.45
CA LEU A 75 -5.97 -1.84 3.75
C LEU A 75 -5.89 -2.31 2.29
N ALA A 76 -6.16 -3.59 2.00
CA ALA A 76 -6.17 -4.09 0.64
C ALA A 76 -7.22 -3.34 -0.21
N ALA A 77 -8.45 -3.20 0.27
CA ALA A 77 -9.50 -2.45 -0.41
C ALA A 77 -9.12 -0.97 -0.64
N MET A 78 -8.48 -0.34 0.36
CA MET A 78 -7.99 1.04 0.23
C MET A 78 -6.89 1.16 -0.83
N LEU A 79 -5.93 0.24 -0.86
CA LEU A 79 -4.87 0.20 -1.87
C LEU A 79 -5.40 0.00 -3.29
N GLU A 80 -6.40 -0.86 -3.46
CA GLU A 80 -7.09 -1.03 -4.75
C GLU A 80 -7.73 0.28 -5.20
N SER A 81 -8.34 1.04 -4.28
CA SER A 81 -8.92 2.35 -4.58
C SER A 81 -7.88 3.39 -4.99
N PHE A 82 -6.61 3.25 -4.56
CA PHE A 82 -5.48 4.06 -4.98
C PHE A 82 -4.84 3.58 -6.29
N GLY A 83 -5.34 2.49 -6.87
CA GLY A 83 -4.85 1.95 -8.12
C GLY A 83 -3.71 0.94 -7.98
N ALA A 84 -3.39 0.48 -6.77
CA ALA A 84 -2.40 -0.55 -6.52
C ALA A 84 -2.98 -1.97 -6.65
N THR A 85 -2.10 -2.97 -6.65
CA THR A 85 -2.45 -4.40 -6.61
C THR A 85 -1.94 -4.98 -5.28
N PRO A 86 -2.81 -5.07 -4.24
CA PRO A 86 -2.43 -5.60 -2.94
C PRO A 86 -2.32 -7.13 -2.97
N HIS A 87 -1.42 -7.65 -2.13
CA HIS A 87 -1.26 -9.08 -1.88
C HIS A 87 -1.17 -9.33 -0.37
N ILE A 88 -2.18 -9.98 0.19
CA ILE A 88 -2.23 -10.32 1.61
C ILE A 88 -1.43 -11.61 1.85
N PHE A 89 -0.42 -11.52 2.69
CA PHE A 89 0.38 -12.66 3.11
C PHE A 89 -0.26 -13.39 4.31
N PRO A 90 0.10 -14.66 4.55
CA PRO A 90 -0.24 -15.34 5.80
C PRO A 90 0.23 -14.54 7.01
N ILE A 91 -0.54 -14.61 8.10
CA ILE A 91 -0.20 -13.93 9.36
C ILE A 91 1.11 -14.50 9.90
N ALA A 92 2.10 -13.63 10.10
CA ALA A 92 3.37 -14.01 10.72
C ALA A 92 3.20 -14.05 12.26
N LYS A 93 3.82 -15.06 12.91
CA LYS A 93 3.87 -15.11 14.37
C LYS A 93 4.84 -14.06 14.91
N ASP A 94 4.66 -13.70 16.18
CA ASP A 94 5.56 -12.76 16.88
C ASP A 94 6.92 -13.39 17.15
N SER A 95 7.66 -13.66 16.09
CA SER A 95 9.04 -14.10 16.16
C SER A 95 9.87 -13.44 15.05
N ILE A 96 11.12 -13.09 15.37
CA ILE A 96 12.05 -12.51 14.38
C ILE A 96 12.17 -13.43 13.17
N LYS A 97 12.20 -14.75 13.38
CA LYS A 97 12.30 -15.74 12.31
C LYS A 97 11.11 -15.67 11.34
N ASP A 98 9.88 -15.73 11.87
CA ASP A 98 8.68 -15.76 11.02
C ASP A 98 8.46 -14.44 10.30
N ILE A 99 8.67 -13.31 10.97
CA ILE A 99 8.56 -11.97 10.38
C ILE A 99 9.65 -11.75 9.31
N SER A 100 10.89 -12.14 9.60
CA SER A 100 12.00 -12.07 8.64
C SER A 100 11.72 -12.92 7.39
N GLN A 101 11.16 -14.11 7.54
CA GLN A 101 10.77 -14.96 6.41
C GLN A 101 9.64 -14.34 5.57
N ALA A 102 8.68 -13.69 6.21
CA ALA A 102 7.62 -12.96 5.51
C ALA A 102 8.18 -11.76 4.73
N ILE A 103 9.09 -10.98 5.33
CA ILE A 103 9.79 -9.87 4.67
C ILE A 103 10.60 -10.39 3.47
N GLU A 104 11.32 -11.51 3.61
CA GLU A 104 12.07 -12.13 2.52
C GLU A 104 11.16 -12.47 1.34
N SER A 105 10.02 -13.07 1.63
CA SER A 105 9.03 -13.45 0.61
C SER A 105 8.38 -12.23 -0.09
N ALA A 106 8.37 -11.08 0.58
CA ALA A 106 7.81 -9.83 0.07
C ALA A 106 8.80 -9.02 -0.80
N LYS A 107 10.08 -9.36 -0.89
CA LYS A 107 11.11 -8.61 -1.62
C LYS A 107 10.81 -8.37 -3.11
N LYS A 108 9.99 -9.21 -3.73
CA LYS A 108 9.60 -9.07 -5.14
C LYS A 108 8.51 -8.01 -5.38
N PHE A 109 7.93 -7.45 -4.32
CA PHE A 109 6.91 -6.42 -4.39
C PHE A 109 7.53 -5.02 -4.44
N ASP A 110 6.79 -4.06 -4.96
CA ASP A 110 7.26 -2.68 -5.07
C ASP A 110 7.27 -1.97 -3.72
N LEU A 111 6.33 -2.36 -2.86
CA LEU A 111 6.19 -1.87 -1.48
C LEU A 111 5.79 -3.03 -0.56
N THR A 112 6.33 -3.05 0.65
CA THR A 112 5.89 -3.93 1.73
C THR A 112 5.25 -3.10 2.84
N LEU A 113 4.00 -3.42 3.19
CA LEU A 113 3.33 -2.89 4.37
C LEU A 113 3.33 -3.93 5.47
N THR A 114 3.82 -3.58 6.65
CA THR A 114 3.69 -4.40 7.85
C THR A 114 2.62 -3.81 8.77
N ILE A 115 1.83 -4.64 9.43
CA ILE A 115 0.74 -4.23 10.33
C ILE A 115 0.90 -4.96 11.65
N GLY A 116 0.97 -4.22 12.76
CA GLY A 116 1.27 -4.78 14.07
C GLY A 116 2.77 -4.91 14.30
N GLY A 117 3.14 -5.29 15.51
CA GLY A 117 4.55 -5.34 15.92
C GLY A 117 5.25 -3.99 15.98
N ALA A 118 4.63 -2.94 15.48
CA ALA A 118 5.12 -1.58 15.57
C ALA A 118 4.77 -1.00 16.95
N SER A 119 5.72 -1.07 17.88
CA SER A 119 5.66 -0.42 19.19
C SER A 119 6.80 0.57 19.32
N VAL A 120 6.58 1.66 20.05
CA VAL A 120 7.69 2.56 20.38
C VAL A 120 8.57 1.90 21.46
N GLY A 121 9.79 1.49 21.08
CA GLY A 121 10.80 0.96 22.00
C GLY A 121 11.42 -0.37 21.55
N ASP A 122 12.18 -0.99 22.46
CA ASP A 122 13.00 -2.19 22.22
C ASP A 122 12.23 -3.47 21.85
N TYR A 123 10.89 -3.42 21.85
CA TYR A 123 9.99 -4.54 21.56
C TYR A 123 9.47 -4.57 20.12
N ASP A 124 9.95 -3.68 19.24
CA ASP A 124 9.54 -3.71 17.83
C ASP A 124 10.17 -4.87 17.08
N LEU A 125 9.48 -6.03 17.11
CA LEU A 125 9.93 -7.23 16.43
C LEU A 125 10.01 -7.06 14.90
N VAL A 126 9.22 -6.15 14.33
CA VAL A 126 9.23 -5.89 12.88
C VAL A 126 10.52 -5.18 12.49
N ILE A 127 10.92 -4.15 13.24
CA ILE A 127 12.19 -3.43 13.01
C ILE A 127 13.37 -4.41 13.16
N LYS A 128 13.43 -5.17 14.28
CA LYS A 128 14.48 -6.17 14.50
C LYS A 128 14.56 -7.22 13.38
N SER A 129 13.40 -7.65 12.88
CA SER A 129 13.34 -8.57 11.74
C SER A 129 13.80 -7.93 10.44
N ALA A 130 13.50 -6.64 10.24
CA ALA A 130 13.94 -5.88 9.07
C ALA A 130 15.45 -5.57 9.12
N GLU A 131 16.06 -5.44 10.31
CA GLU A 131 17.51 -5.30 10.50
C GLU A 131 18.29 -6.53 9.98
N VAL A 132 17.73 -7.73 10.09
CA VAL A 132 18.28 -8.95 9.47
C VAL A 132 18.45 -8.77 7.96
N HIS A 133 17.58 -8.00 7.34
CA HIS A 133 17.59 -7.66 5.90
C HIS A 133 18.27 -6.32 5.60
N LYS A 134 19.02 -5.76 6.56
CA LYS A 134 19.77 -4.49 6.41
C LYS A 134 18.86 -3.32 6.03
N ILE A 135 17.73 -3.17 6.72
CA ILE A 135 16.85 -2.02 6.53
C ILE A 135 17.63 -0.71 6.69
N LYS A 136 17.40 0.22 5.77
CA LYS A 136 17.81 1.62 5.91
C LYS A 136 16.58 2.41 6.33
N LEU A 137 16.44 2.70 7.62
CA LEU A 137 15.32 3.49 8.14
C LEU A 137 15.43 4.93 7.66
N ALA A 138 14.34 5.46 7.12
CA ALA A 138 14.17 6.87 6.84
C ALA A 138 13.66 7.60 8.08
N PHE A 139 12.71 6.99 8.80
CA PHE A 139 12.24 7.46 10.10
C PHE A 139 11.60 6.30 10.89
N HIS A 140 11.56 6.46 12.23
CA HIS A 140 10.85 5.58 13.16
C HIS A 140 10.09 6.44 14.17
N GLY A 141 8.78 6.42 14.08
CA GLY A 141 7.88 7.27 14.86
C GLY A 141 7.65 8.64 14.24
N VAL A 142 6.42 9.11 14.34
CA VAL A 142 5.98 10.42 13.85
C VAL A 142 5.18 11.14 14.94
N ALA A 143 5.22 12.48 14.93
CA ALA A 143 4.45 13.31 15.86
C ALA A 143 2.98 13.41 15.40
N MET A 144 2.29 12.26 15.31
CA MET A 144 0.91 12.13 14.85
C MET A 144 0.08 11.30 15.83
N LYS A 145 -1.18 11.68 16.02
CA LYS A 145 -2.15 10.94 16.83
C LYS A 145 -3.52 10.90 16.09
N PRO A 146 -3.99 9.73 15.67
CA PRO A 146 -3.36 8.40 15.81
C PRO A 146 -2.19 8.21 14.83
N GLY A 147 -1.28 7.25 15.10
CA GLY A 147 -0.25 6.86 14.15
C GLY A 147 1.20 7.01 14.61
N LYS A 148 1.45 7.40 15.88
CA LYS A 148 2.79 7.62 16.43
C LYS A 148 3.85 6.57 16.05
N PRO A 149 3.56 5.22 16.07
CA PRO A 149 4.58 4.22 15.79
C PRO A 149 4.82 3.94 14.29
N LEU A 150 4.32 4.77 13.39
CA LEU A 150 4.59 4.67 11.96
C LEU A 150 6.10 4.72 11.69
N PHE A 151 6.62 3.82 10.87
CA PHE A 151 7.99 3.89 10.36
C PHE A 151 8.05 3.68 8.85
N ALA A 152 9.11 4.16 8.23
CA ALA A 152 9.43 3.84 6.85
C ALA A 152 10.93 3.66 6.64
N GLY A 153 11.27 2.85 5.66
CA GLY A 153 12.64 2.56 5.28
C GLY A 153 12.72 1.81 3.96
N THR A 154 13.91 1.38 3.60
CA THR A 154 14.14 0.56 2.41
C THR A 154 14.93 -0.69 2.74
N ILE A 155 14.59 -1.78 2.07
CA ILE A 155 15.32 -3.05 2.05
C ILE A 155 15.62 -3.36 0.58
N ASN A 156 16.91 -3.43 0.19
CA ASN A 156 17.33 -3.62 -1.20
C ASN A 156 16.61 -2.65 -2.17
N GLU A 157 16.59 -1.37 -1.82
CA GLU A 157 15.94 -0.28 -2.58
C GLU A 157 14.42 -0.39 -2.71
N ARG A 158 13.79 -1.40 -2.11
CA ARG A 158 12.32 -1.52 -2.03
C ARG A 158 11.82 -0.91 -0.73
N LEU A 159 10.73 -0.16 -0.85
CA LEU A 159 10.13 0.54 0.28
C LEU A 159 9.43 -0.45 1.23
N ILE A 160 9.64 -0.24 2.53
CA ILE A 160 8.89 -0.90 3.60
C ILE A 160 8.30 0.17 4.52
N ILE A 161 7.01 0.03 4.84
CA ILE A 161 6.30 0.92 5.76
C ILE A 161 5.64 0.06 6.84
N GLY A 162 5.91 0.40 8.10
CA GLY A 162 5.27 -0.23 9.25
C GLY A 162 4.11 0.59 9.78
N LEU A 163 2.92 0.00 9.74
CA LEU A 163 1.69 0.60 10.20
C LEU A 163 1.35 0.13 11.61
N PRO A 164 0.75 0.98 12.45
CA PRO A 164 0.26 0.58 13.77
C PRO A 164 -0.74 -0.59 13.69
N GLY A 165 -0.77 -1.44 14.72
CA GLY A 165 -1.74 -2.55 14.79
C GLY A 165 -3.19 -2.11 15.05
N ASN A 166 -3.42 -0.92 15.63
CA ASN A 166 -4.76 -0.39 15.82
C ASN A 166 -5.44 -0.08 14.48
N PRO A 167 -6.67 -0.59 14.21
CA PRO A 167 -7.34 -0.45 12.91
C PRO A 167 -7.46 0.98 12.42
N VAL A 168 -7.93 1.89 13.27
CA VAL A 168 -8.10 3.30 12.91
C VAL A 168 -6.74 3.93 12.58
N SER A 169 -5.72 3.66 13.39
CA SER A 169 -4.37 4.17 13.16
C SER A 169 -3.78 3.64 11.85
N ALA A 170 -3.94 2.36 11.55
CA ALA A 170 -3.45 1.74 10.33
C ALA A 170 -4.08 2.38 9.08
N LEU A 171 -5.40 2.54 9.07
CA LEU A 171 -6.11 3.16 7.94
C LEU A 171 -5.73 4.65 7.75
N VAL A 172 -5.66 5.41 8.85
CA VAL A 172 -5.26 6.83 8.79
C VAL A 172 -3.82 6.97 8.28
N CYS A 173 -2.88 6.18 8.81
CA CYS A 173 -1.50 6.20 8.33
C CYS A 173 -1.42 5.83 6.85
N CYS A 174 -2.13 4.80 6.42
CA CYS A 174 -2.21 4.38 5.03
C CYS A 174 -2.75 5.51 4.13
N GLN A 175 -3.86 6.14 4.52
CA GLN A 175 -4.47 7.26 3.78
C GLN A 175 -3.53 8.45 3.60
N ILE A 176 -2.66 8.72 4.56
CA ILE A 176 -1.72 9.85 4.51
C ILE A 176 -0.47 9.51 3.71
N THR A 177 0.05 8.30 3.85
CA THR A 177 1.37 7.95 3.30
C THR A 177 1.32 7.39 1.88
N LEU A 178 0.31 6.59 1.54
CA LEU A 178 0.33 5.83 0.29
C LEU A 178 -0.08 6.60 -0.97
N PRO A 179 -0.96 7.61 -0.94
CA PRO A 179 -1.17 8.45 -2.12
C PRO A 179 0.08 9.19 -2.60
N LEU A 180 1.13 9.27 -1.75
CA LEU A 180 2.42 9.86 -2.11
C LEU A 180 3.35 8.86 -2.81
N VAL A 181 3.00 7.57 -2.80
CA VAL A 181 3.85 6.46 -3.29
C VAL A 181 3.17 5.73 -4.46
N CYS A 182 1.84 5.77 -4.54
CA CYS A 182 1.03 5.27 -5.64
C CYS A 182 0.60 6.40 -6.56
#